data_44e31a11021c5130016d1497a868d985
#
_entry.id   44e31a11021c5130016d1497a868d985
#
_cell.length_a   1.000
_cell.length_b   1.000
_cell.length_c   1.000
_cell.angle_alpha   90.00
_cell.angle_beta   90.00
_cell.angle_gamma   90.00
#
_symmetry.space_group_name_H-M   'P 1'
#
loop_
_entity.id
_entity.type
_entity.pdbx_description
1 polymer ?
#
loop_
_entity_poly.entity_id
_entity_poly.type
_entity_poly.pdbx_seq_one_letter_code
_entity_poly.pdbx_strand_id
1 'polypeptide(L)'
;MFSLVTPNEPQALQTFLQSQFNDTGIAVANHATGGTSSSLQNEMLGMDGNGAPFADRIKQSPAGYVIESHARNDALGGETIDDYRQYLAAWVAAVKAAGKTPVLEESGPACDGDHPQLAAYVQAMDDAAAQFNIPLVTQYAYISSLPNWQSHMASCLYPDTYLLQIRAQREQAVIAPLVHAAIGGAQ
;
A
#
# COMPACT_ATOMS: atom_id res chain seq x y z
N MET A 1 -7.47 -2.90 -1.90
CA MET A 1 -8.53 -3.21 -2.92
C MET A 1 -8.53 -2.10 -3.95
N PHE A 2 -7.80 -2.28 -5.07
CA PHE A 2 -7.52 -1.23 -6.06
C PHE A 2 -8.28 -1.39 -7.37
N SER A 3 -9.24 -2.32 -7.46
CA SER A 3 -9.68 -2.82 -8.77
C SER A 3 -11.10 -2.48 -9.21
N LEU A 4 -11.88 -1.72 -8.43
CA LEU A 4 -13.29 -1.50 -8.76
C LEU A 4 -13.55 -0.33 -9.71
N VAL A 5 -12.56 0.52 -9.96
CA VAL A 5 -12.66 1.66 -10.89
C VAL A 5 -11.42 1.73 -11.80
N THR A 6 -11.56 2.38 -12.95
CA THR A 6 -10.49 2.59 -13.92
C THR A 6 -10.32 4.08 -14.19
N PRO A 7 -9.11 4.67 -14.09
CA PRO A 7 -7.88 4.00 -13.63
C PRO A 7 -7.94 3.66 -12.13
N ASN A 8 -7.39 2.51 -11.74
CA ASN A 8 -7.14 2.20 -10.34
C ASN A 8 -5.89 2.95 -9.83
N GLU A 9 -5.64 2.91 -8.53
CA GLU A 9 -4.54 3.64 -7.90
C GLU A 9 -3.15 3.31 -8.49
N PRO A 10 -2.71 2.04 -8.64
CA PRO A 10 -1.45 1.72 -9.29
C PRO A 10 -1.34 2.22 -10.74
N GLN A 11 -2.43 2.18 -11.52
CA GLN A 11 -2.45 2.73 -12.88
C GLN A 11 -2.29 4.25 -12.90
N ALA A 12 -2.92 4.95 -11.96
CA ALA A 12 -2.77 6.39 -11.81
C ALA A 12 -1.34 6.77 -11.39
N LEU A 13 -0.77 6.07 -10.40
CA LEU A 13 0.62 6.25 -9.99
C LEU A 13 1.59 6.04 -11.17
N GLN A 14 1.43 4.96 -11.92
CA GLN A 14 2.25 4.70 -13.12
C GLN A 14 2.19 5.89 -14.09
N THR A 15 0.99 6.36 -14.40
CA THR A 15 0.79 7.49 -15.32
C THR A 15 1.48 8.75 -14.82
N PHE A 16 1.37 9.05 -13.51
CA PHE A 16 2.01 10.21 -12.91
C PHE A 16 3.53 10.12 -12.97
N LEU A 17 4.11 8.96 -12.62
CA LEU A 17 5.56 8.76 -12.68
C LEU A 17 6.10 8.82 -14.11
N GLN A 18 5.45 8.15 -15.06
CA GLN A 18 5.83 8.19 -16.47
C GLN A 18 5.81 9.62 -17.03
N SER A 19 4.78 10.39 -16.68
CA SER A 19 4.66 11.80 -17.08
C SER A 19 5.76 12.67 -16.46
N GLN A 20 6.01 12.49 -15.15
CA GLN A 20 6.99 13.28 -14.42
C GLN A 20 8.42 13.07 -14.92
N PHE A 21 8.79 11.84 -15.23
CA PHE A 21 10.14 11.48 -15.67
C PHE A 21 10.28 11.40 -17.19
N ASN A 22 9.19 11.61 -17.94
CA ASN A 22 9.13 11.42 -19.39
C ASN A 22 9.70 10.05 -19.81
N ASP A 23 9.36 9.02 -19.05
CA ASP A 23 9.86 7.64 -19.21
C ASP A 23 8.70 6.63 -19.17
N THR A 24 8.34 6.11 -20.34
CA THR A 24 7.29 5.09 -20.49
C THR A 24 7.73 3.69 -20.03
N GLY A 25 9.01 3.50 -19.74
CA GLY A 25 9.55 2.24 -19.19
C GLY A 25 9.23 2.05 -17.69
N ILE A 26 8.80 3.10 -16.97
CA ILE A 26 8.37 2.96 -15.59
C ILE A 26 7.08 2.14 -15.53
N ALA A 27 7.10 1.05 -14.77
CA ALA A 27 5.95 0.16 -14.59
C ALA A 27 5.58 0.05 -13.11
N VAL A 28 4.28 0.09 -12.83
CA VAL A 28 3.70 -0.17 -11.50
C VAL A 28 2.80 -1.40 -11.59
N ALA A 29 3.27 -2.51 -11.04
CA ALA A 29 2.52 -3.76 -11.03
C ALA A 29 1.54 -3.79 -9.84
N ASN A 30 0.28 -4.16 -10.11
CA ASN A 30 -0.72 -4.37 -9.07
C ASN A 30 -0.78 -5.86 -8.71
N HIS A 31 -0.39 -6.20 -7.49
CA HIS A 31 -0.47 -7.54 -6.92
C HIS A 31 -1.55 -7.67 -5.83
N ALA A 32 -2.36 -6.63 -5.63
CA ALA A 32 -3.43 -6.68 -4.65
C ALA A 32 -4.50 -7.71 -5.03
N THR A 33 -4.87 -8.55 -4.09
CA THR A 33 -6.02 -9.45 -4.18
C THR A 33 -7.26 -8.81 -3.56
N GLY A 34 -8.43 -9.14 -4.09
CA GLY A 34 -9.69 -8.71 -3.52
C GLY A 34 -10.26 -9.71 -2.52
N GLY A 35 -11.20 -9.25 -1.68
CA GLY A 35 -11.94 -10.09 -0.75
C GLY A 35 -11.31 -10.19 0.64
N THR A 36 -11.93 -10.98 1.49
CA THR A 36 -11.58 -11.11 2.92
C THR A 36 -10.25 -11.84 3.17
N SER A 37 -9.72 -12.56 2.16
CA SER A 37 -8.41 -13.20 2.24
C SER A 37 -7.23 -12.21 2.04
N SER A 38 -7.51 -10.97 1.67
CA SER A 38 -6.48 -9.94 1.47
C SER A 38 -6.10 -9.31 2.82
N SER A 39 -5.33 -10.04 3.64
CA SER A 39 -4.68 -9.52 4.84
C SER A 39 -3.17 -9.71 4.72
N LEU A 40 -2.40 -8.94 5.50
CA LEU A 40 -0.95 -9.05 5.50
C LEU A 40 -0.49 -10.44 5.96
N GLN A 41 -1.14 -11.00 6.98
CA GLN A 41 -0.89 -12.38 7.42
C GLN A 41 -1.05 -13.37 6.27
N ASN A 42 -2.17 -13.30 5.54
CA ASN A 42 -2.44 -14.22 4.44
C ASN A 42 -1.44 -14.05 3.29
N GLU A 43 -1.03 -12.83 2.97
CA GLU A 43 0.01 -12.59 2.00
C GLU A 43 1.35 -13.23 2.42
N MET A 44 1.77 -13.00 3.65
CA MET A 44 3.02 -13.53 4.18
C MET A 44 3.05 -15.06 4.18
N LEU A 45 1.90 -15.71 4.40
CA LEU A 45 1.76 -17.17 4.44
C LEU A 45 1.44 -17.81 3.08
N GLY A 46 1.19 -17.01 2.02
CA GLY A 46 0.76 -17.52 0.71
C GLY A 46 -0.69 -17.98 0.69
N MET A 47 -1.52 -17.46 1.58
CA MET A 47 -2.96 -17.78 1.71
C MET A 47 -3.85 -16.72 1.05
N ASP A 48 -3.27 -15.71 0.43
CA ASP A 48 -3.93 -14.59 -0.25
C ASP A 48 -4.42 -14.92 -1.67
N GLY A 49 -4.17 -16.13 -2.15
CA GLY A 49 -4.51 -16.57 -3.50
C GLY A 49 -3.45 -16.28 -4.57
N ASN A 50 -2.35 -15.65 -4.23
CA ASN A 50 -1.23 -15.34 -5.14
C ASN A 50 -0.15 -16.46 -5.21
N GLY A 51 -0.38 -17.60 -4.60
CA GLY A 51 0.50 -18.76 -4.65
C GLY A 51 1.47 -18.86 -3.48
N ALA A 52 2.78 -18.89 -3.72
CA ALA A 52 3.77 -19.08 -2.67
C ALA A 52 3.79 -17.95 -1.65
N PRO A 53 4.31 -18.18 -0.41
CA PRO A 53 4.51 -17.14 0.57
C PRO A 53 5.24 -15.91 0.01
N PHE A 54 4.89 -14.72 0.52
CA PHE A 54 5.42 -13.44 0.03
C PHE A 54 6.95 -13.43 -0.10
N ALA A 55 7.66 -13.95 0.91
CA ALA A 55 9.12 -13.97 0.93
C ALA A 55 9.75 -14.73 -0.27
N ASP A 56 9.03 -15.67 -0.86
CA ASP A 56 9.50 -16.40 -2.05
C ASP A 56 9.11 -15.68 -3.33
N ARG A 57 7.92 -15.08 -3.37
CA ARG A 57 7.46 -14.26 -4.52
C ARG A 57 8.33 -13.03 -4.74
N ILE A 58 8.67 -12.32 -3.65
CA ILE A 58 9.39 -11.05 -3.74
C ILE A 58 10.84 -11.22 -4.25
N LYS A 59 11.48 -12.35 -3.99
CA LYS A 59 12.80 -12.66 -4.54
C LYS A 59 12.82 -12.70 -6.06
N GLN A 60 11.71 -13.10 -6.68
CA GLN A 60 11.58 -13.27 -8.13
C GLN A 60 11.01 -12.00 -8.81
N SER A 61 10.52 -11.04 -8.06
CA SER A 61 9.97 -9.79 -8.61
C SER A 61 11.07 -8.93 -9.23
N PRO A 62 10.85 -8.30 -10.39
CA PRO A 62 11.79 -7.32 -10.96
C PRO A 62 11.69 -5.94 -10.30
N ALA A 63 10.73 -5.71 -9.41
CA ALA A 63 10.50 -4.41 -8.80
C ALA A 63 11.68 -3.96 -7.94
N GLY A 64 12.07 -2.69 -8.04
CA GLY A 64 13.04 -2.05 -7.13
C GLY A 64 12.41 -1.53 -5.85
N TYR A 65 11.13 -1.14 -5.92
CA TYR A 65 10.32 -0.62 -4.81
C TYR A 65 9.11 -1.51 -4.61
N VAL A 66 8.71 -1.71 -3.37
CA VAL A 66 7.56 -2.55 -3.01
C VAL A 66 6.72 -1.79 -2.01
N ILE A 67 5.45 -1.59 -2.34
CA ILE A 67 4.50 -0.84 -1.51
C ILE A 67 3.56 -1.83 -0.81
N GLU A 68 3.46 -1.72 0.49
CA GLU A 68 2.56 -2.48 1.35
C GLU A 68 1.42 -1.58 1.85
N SER A 69 0.18 -1.99 1.67
CA SER A 69 -1.01 -1.20 2.00
C SER A 69 -2.13 -2.03 2.65
N HIS A 70 -1.79 -3.14 3.33
CA HIS A 70 -2.76 -3.87 4.15
C HIS A 70 -3.01 -3.13 5.47
N ALA A 71 -4.19 -3.22 6.00
CA ALA A 71 -4.63 -2.87 7.35
C ALA A 71 -6.14 -3.15 7.52
N ARG A 72 -6.92 -2.95 6.44
CA ARG A 72 -8.38 -2.95 6.53
C ARG A 72 -8.93 -4.34 6.81
N ASN A 73 -8.49 -5.35 6.06
CA ASN A 73 -8.93 -6.73 6.30
C ASN A 73 -8.26 -7.34 7.53
N ASP A 74 -7.08 -6.87 7.90
CA ASP A 74 -6.42 -7.24 9.15
C ASP A 74 -7.26 -6.80 10.35
N ALA A 75 -7.73 -5.55 10.33
CA ALA A 75 -8.62 -5.00 11.36
C ALA A 75 -9.99 -5.71 11.41
N LEU A 76 -10.52 -6.18 10.26
CA LEU A 76 -11.79 -6.90 10.17
C LEU A 76 -11.63 -8.39 10.56
N GLY A 77 -10.53 -9.01 10.20
CA GLY A 77 -10.30 -10.44 10.35
C GLY A 77 -10.03 -10.92 11.79
N GLY A 78 -9.94 -10.01 12.74
CA GLY A 78 -9.66 -10.33 14.14
C GLY A 78 -8.19 -10.70 14.40
N GLU A 79 -7.29 -10.40 13.46
CA GLU A 79 -5.85 -10.42 13.72
C GLU A 79 -5.54 -9.43 14.85
N THR A 80 -4.66 -9.80 15.76
CA THR A 80 -4.27 -8.85 16.81
C THR A 80 -3.32 -7.78 16.26
N ILE A 81 -3.33 -6.58 16.86
CA ILE A 81 -2.38 -5.52 16.47
C ILE A 81 -0.92 -5.97 16.65
N ASP A 82 -0.65 -6.83 17.64
CA ASP A 82 0.69 -7.36 17.88
C ASP A 82 1.10 -8.36 16.79
N ASP A 83 0.20 -9.21 16.31
CA ASP A 83 0.45 -10.09 15.17
C ASP A 83 0.68 -9.25 13.90
N TYR A 84 -0.17 -8.25 13.65
CA TYR A 84 0.00 -7.34 12.52
C TYR A 84 1.37 -6.65 12.53
N ARG A 85 1.84 -6.15 13.69
CA ARG A 85 3.18 -5.58 13.85
C ARG A 85 4.29 -6.59 13.52
N GLN A 86 4.12 -7.86 13.93
CA GLN A 86 5.07 -8.90 13.61
C GLN A 86 5.13 -9.18 12.11
N TYR A 87 3.96 -9.23 11.43
CA TYR A 87 3.91 -9.41 9.99
C TYR A 87 4.46 -8.20 9.22
N LEU A 88 4.22 -6.96 9.67
CA LEU A 88 4.88 -5.78 9.10
C LEU A 88 6.40 -5.88 9.20
N ALA A 89 6.93 -6.27 10.35
CA ALA A 89 8.37 -6.46 10.54
C ALA A 89 8.93 -7.55 9.63
N ALA A 90 8.23 -8.68 9.51
CA ALA A 90 8.62 -9.79 8.65
C ALA A 90 8.57 -9.39 7.17
N TRP A 91 7.55 -8.64 6.76
CA TRP A 91 7.41 -8.13 5.40
C TRP A 91 8.57 -7.19 5.03
N VAL A 92 8.87 -6.20 5.88
CA VAL A 92 10.00 -5.29 5.68
C VAL A 92 11.32 -6.05 5.58
N ALA A 93 11.53 -7.04 6.44
CA ALA A 93 12.73 -7.88 6.40
C ALA A 93 12.84 -8.67 5.09
N ALA A 94 11.73 -9.24 4.60
CA ALA A 94 11.70 -10.01 3.35
C ALA A 94 12.01 -9.13 2.13
N VAL A 95 11.44 -7.91 2.07
CA VAL A 95 11.71 -6.94 0.99
C VAL A 95 13.19 -6.54 0.98
N LYS A 96 13.74 -6.17 2.14
CA LYS A 96 15.17 -5.80 2.27
C LYS A 96 16.09 -6.98 1.93
N ALA A 97 15.76 -8.19 2.37
CA ALA A 97 16.54 -9.40 2.05
C ALA A 97 16.53 -9.74 0.54
N ALA A 98 15.49 -9.34 -0.19
CA ALA A 98 15.42 -9.44 -1.64
C ALA A 98 16.16 -8.29 -2.38
N GLY A 99 16.86 -7.40 -1.66
CA GLY A 99 17.59 -6.26 -2.23
C GLY A 99 16.70 -5.13 -2.73
N LYS A 100 15.46 -5.02 -2.22
CA LYS A 100 14.48 -4.03 -2.65
C LYS A 100 14.20 -3.01 -1.56
N THR A 101 13.60 -1.90 -1.94
CA THR A 101 13.21 -0.82 -1.02
C THR A 101 11.76 -0.99 -0.59
N PRO A 102 11.48 -1.26 0.70
CA PRO A 102 10.13 -1.28 1.22
C PRO A 102 9.56 0.13 1.37
N VAL A 103 8.29 0.30 1.08
CA VAL A 103 7.49 1.50 1.33
C VAL A 103 6.21 1.04 2.01
N LEU A 104 5.81 1.68 3.10
CA LEU A 104 4.51 1.46 3.70
C LEU A 104 3.52 2.53 3.23
N GLU A 105 2.27 2.14 3.07
CA GLU A 105 1.19 3.05 2.74
C GLU A 105 -0.02 2.79 3.64
N GLU A 106 -0.44 3.83 4.36
CA GLU A 106 -1.63 3.76 5.20
C GLU A 106 -2.88 3.39 4.39
N SER A 107 -3.73 2.57 4.96
CA SER A 107 -5.10 2.43 4.47
C SER A 107 -5.84 3.76 4.53
N GLY A 108 -6.69 4.04 3.55
CA GLY A 108 -7.67 5.11 3.70
C GLY A 108 -8.71 4.78 4.77
N PRO A 109 -9.45 5.79 5.28
CA PRO A 109 -10.49 5.59 6.28
C PRO A 109 -11.63 4.74 5.72
N ALA A 110 -12.41 4.13 6.63
CA ALA A 110 -13.69 3.49 6.37
C ALA A 110 -14.78 4.16 7.20
N CYS A 111 -16.01 4.14 6.73
CA CYS A 111 -17.17 4.70 7.43
C CYS A 111 -18.32 3.70 7.61
N ASP A 112 -18.05 2.41 7.45
CA ASP A 112 -19.03 1.33 7.49
C ASP A 112 -19.40 0.85 8.92
N GLY A 113 -18.62 1.23 9.92
CA GLY A 113 -18.82 0.77 11.29
C GLY A 113 -18.23 -0.60 11.62
N ASP A 114 -17.81 -1.37 10.62
CA ASP A 114 -17.24 -2.71 10.80
C ASP A 114 -15.72 -2.66 11.09
N HIS A 115 -15.10 -1.49 10.92
CA HIS A 115 -13.67 -1.28 11.11
C HIS A 115 -13.33 -0.31 12.25
N PRO A 116 -13.87 -0.48 13.47
CA PRO A 116 -13.68 0.48 14.57
C PRO A 116 -12.22 0.57 15.02
N GLN A 117 -11.41 -0.44 14.76
CA GLN A 117 -10.01 -0.49 15.15
C GLN A 117 -9.04 -0.07 14.03
N LEU A 118 -9.52 0.26 12.82
CA LEU A 118 -8.65 0.56 11.67
C LEU A 118 -7.59 1.63 11.99
N ALA A 119 -7.95 2.66 12.75
CA ALA A 119 -7.00 3.69 13.15
C ALA A 119 -5.80 3.15 13.96
N ALA A 120 -6.01 2.09 14.75
CA ALA A 120 -4.93 1.47 15.53
C ALA A 120 -3.98 0.65 14.64
N TYR A 121 -4.49 0.02 13.56
CA TYR A 121 -3.66 -0.66 12.56
C TYR A 121 -2.87 0.34 11.72
N VAL A 122 -3.48 1.48 11.35
CA VAL A 122 -2.77 2.59 10.70
C VAL A 122 -1.63 3.08 11.59
N GLN A 123 -1.88 3.33 12.88
CA GLN A 123 -0.83 3.74 13.82
C GLN A 123 0.29 2.70 13.95
N ALA A 124 -0.05 1.39 13.92
CA ALA A 124 0.97 0.33 13.94
C ALA A 124 1.84 0.36 12.68
N MET A 125 1.30 0.73 11.52
CA MET A 125 2.06 0.92 10.29
C MET A 125 2.98 2.15 10.38
N ASP A 126 2.49 3.28 10.94
CA ASP A 126 3.31 4.48 11.17
C ASP A 126 4.50 4.18 12.10
N ASP A 127 4.22 3.48 13.21
CA ASP A 127 5.23 3.04 14.16
C ASP A 127 6.30 2.16 13.47
N ALA A 128 5.86 1.23 12.61
CA ALA A 128 6.75 0.36 11.85
C ALA A 128 7.60 1.16 10.85
N ALA A 129 7.02 2.11 10.12
CA ALA A 129 7.76 2.97 9.20
C ALA A 129 8.87 3.75 9.92
N ALA A 130 8.54 4.32 11.08
CA ALA A 130 9.49 5.03 11.92
C ALA A 130 10.58 4.10 12.48
N GLN A 131 10.18 2.94 13.02
CA GLN A 131 11.09 1.94 13.61
C GLN A 131 12.11 1.42 12.59
N PHE A 132 11.68 1.13 11.36
CA PHE A 132 12.53 0.57 10.32
C PHE A 132 13.20 1.63 9.45
N ASN A 133 12.93 2.91 9.70
CA ASN A 133 13.39 4.07 8.94
C ASN A 133 13.15 3.87 7.43
N ILE A 134 11.88 3.66 7.06
CA ILE A 134 11.44 3.44 5.68
C ILE A 134 10.37 4.47 5.29
N PRO A 135 10.23 4.76 3.99
CA PRO A 135 9.21 5.70 3.51
C PRO A 135 7.79 5.27 3.88
N LEU A 136 6.95 6.25 4.22
CA LEU A 136 5.53 6.08 4.52
C LEU A 136 4.70 7.01 3.65
N VAL A 137 3.69 6.47 2.99
CA VAL A 137 2.63 7.24 2.32
C VAL A 137 1.48 7.39 3.31
N THR A 138 1.29 8.61 3.82
CA THR A 138 0.20 8.88 4.77
C THR A 138 -1.10 9.16 4.01
N GLN A 139 -2.16 8.39 4.30
CA GLN A 139 -3.46 8.48 3.63
C GLN A 139 -4.61 8.76 4.60
N TYR A 140 -4.61 8.09 5.76
CA TYR A 140 -5.75 8.02 6.67
C TYR A 140 -6.21 9.39 7.17
N ALA A 141 -5.32 10.10 7.84
CA ALA A 141 -5.63 11.40 8.42
C ALA A 141 -5.95 12.44 7.35
N TYR A 142 -5.21 12.42 6.23
CA TYR A 142 -5.44 13.33 5.13
C TYR A 142 -6.83 13.17 4.51
N ILE A 143 -7.18 11.94 4.12
CA ILE A 143 -8.50 11.67 3.50
C ILE A 143 -9.61 11.98 4.50
N SER A 144 -9.45 11.62 5.78
CA SER A 144 -10.43 11.94 6.82
C SER A 144 -10.66 13.44 7.01
N SER A 145 -9.68 14.28 6.66
CA SER A 145 -9.80 15.75 6.74
C SER A 145 -10.50 16.38 5.52
N LEU A 146 -10.69 15.64 4.43
CA LEU A 146 -11.33 16.16 3.24
C LEU A 146 -12.84 16.37 3.49
N PRO A 147 -13.41 17.50 3.03
CA PRO A 147 -14.85 17.70 3.13
C PRO A 147 -15.62 16.60 2.40
N ASN A 148 -16.61 16.03 3.06
CA ASN A 148 -17.53 15.02 2.49
C ASN A 148 -16.83 13.78 1.90
N TRP A 149 -15.65 13.39 2.38
CA TRP A 149 -14.91 12.24 1.87
C TRP A 149 -15.76 10.95 1.85
N GLN A 150 -16.70 10.80 2.79
CA GLN A 150 -17.60 9.64 2.85
C GLN A 150 -18.46 9.51 1.59
N SER A 151 -18.84 10.63 0.94
CA SER A 151 -19.63 10.60 -0.29
C SER A 151 -18.83 10.05 -1.49
N HIS A 152 -17.53 9.96 -1.37
CA HIS A 152 -16.60 9.38 -2.32
C HIS A 152 -16.23 7.92 -2.01
N MET A 153 -17.00 7.28 -1.10
CA MET A 153 -16.78 5.90 -0.66
C MET A 153 -18.00 5.03 -0.94
N ALA A 154 -17.94 4.18 -1.95
CA ALA A 154 -19.00 3.19 -2.19
C ALA A 154 -19.05 2.20 -1.02
N SER A 155 -20.25 1.99 -0.46
CA SER A 155 -20.46 1.14 0.72
C SER A 155 -19.53 1.49 1.90
N CYS A 156 -19.14 2.76 2.02
CA CYS A 156 -18.20 3.23 3.05
C CYS A 156 -16.81 2.56 3.05
N LEU A 157 -16.49 1.75 2.04
CA LEU A 157 -15.26 0.96 1.95
C LEU A 157 -14.43 1.26 0.71
N TYR A 158 -15.10 1.52 -0.42
CA TYR A 158 -14.43 1.54 -1.71
C TYR A 158 -14.32 2.97 -2.23
N PRO A 159 -13.11 3.54 -2.30
CA PRO A 159 -12.91 4.88 -2.83
C PRO A 159 -13.31 4.93 -4.31
N ASP A 160 -13.93 6.04 -4.73
CA ASP A 160 -14.19 6.35 -6.12
C ASP A 160 -12.92 6.89 -6.82
N THR A 161 -13.04 7.21 -8.11
CA THR A 161 -11.93 7.72 -8.91
C THR A 161 -11.31 9.00 -8.32
N TYR A 162 -12.11 9.85 -7.68
CA TYR A 162 -11.61 11.09 -7.07
C TYR A 162 -10.64 10.80 -5.92
N LEU A 163 -11.05 9.95 -4.97
CA LEU A 163 -10.17 9.57 -3.86
C LEU A 163 -8.97 8.73 -4.32
N LEU A 164 -9.13 7.86 -5.31
CA LEU A 164 -8.01 7.08 -5.86
C LEU A 164 -6.96 7.97 -6.54
N GLN A 165 -7.37 9.03 -7.22
CA GLN A 165 -6.42 10.00 -7.77
C GLN A 165 -5.66 10.76 -6.68
N ILE A 166 -6.35 11.16 -5.60
CA ILE A 166 -5.71 11.78 -4.45
C ILE A 166 -4.66 10.83 -3.83
N ARG A 167 -5.02 9.57 -3.63
CA ARG A 167 -4.12 8.56 -3.08
C ARG A 167 -2.88 8.40 -3.96
N ALA A 168 -3.07 8.21 -5.26
CA ALA A 168 -1.97 8.06 -6.21
C ALA A 168 -1.06 9.32 -6.28
N GLN A 169 -1.60 10.52 -6.13
CA GLN A 169 -0.79 11.75 -6.03
C GLN A 169 0.07 11.77 -4.75
N ARG A 170 -0.45 11.26 -3.64
CA ARG A 170 0.30 11.15 -2.39
C ARG A 170 1.37 10.07 -2.47
N GLU A 171 1.07 8.92 -3.08
CA GLU A 171 2.07 7.91 -3.43
C GLU A 171 3.18 8.52 -4.30
N GLN A 172 2.81 9.23 -5.37
CA GLN A 172 3.78 9.91 -6.25
C GLN A 172 4.71 10.84 -5.47
N ALA A 173 4.19 11.60 -4.52
CA ALA A 173 4.99 12.53 -3.72
C ALA A 173 6.09 11.83 -2.90
N VAL A 174 5.85 10.57 -2.47
CA VAL A 174 6.82 9.76 -1.74
C VAL A 174 7.71 8.95 -2.69
N ILE A 175 7.14 8.37 -3.74
CA ILE A 175 7.86 7.46 -4.64
C ILE A 175 8.74 8.20 -5.64
N ALA A 176 8.31 9.36 -6.17
CA ALA A 176 9.07 10.06 -7.19
C ALA A 176 10.50 10.47 -6.76
N PRO A 177 10.75 10.96 -5.54
CA PRO A 177 12.11 11.21 -5.07
C PRO A 177 12.99 9.94 -5.03
N LEU A 178 12.41 8.78 -4.68
CA LEU A 178 13.12 7.52 -4.65
C LEU A 178 13.50 7.06 -6.07
N VAL A 179 12.57 7.15 -7.00
CA VAL A 179 12.81 6.84 -8.42
C VAL A 179 13.86 7.79 -9.00
N HIS A 180 13.77 9.10 -8.71
CA HIS A 180 14.76 10.08 -9.15
C HIS A 180 16.18 9.73 -8.65
N ALA A 181 16.32 9.36 -7.38
CA ALA A 181 17.60 8.97 -6.82
C ALA A 181 18.18 7.71 -7.48
N ALA A 182 17.32 6.74 -7.84
CA ALA A 182 17.74 5.52 -8.53
C ALA A 182 18.20 5.79 -9.97
N ILE A 183 17.49 6.63 -10.71
CA ILE A 183 17.84 7.00 -12.09
C ILE A 183 19.11 7.88 -12.11
N GLY A 184 19.21 8.84 -11.20
CA GLY A 184 20.36 9.76 -11.10
C GLY A 184 21.64 9.11 -10.60
N GLY A 185 21.55 8.02 -9.83
CA GLY A 185 22.71 7.26 -9.35
C GLY A 185 23.26 6.25 -10.37
N ALA A 186 22.58 6.08 -11.51
CA ALA A 186 23.00 5.17 -12.60
C ALA A 186 23.83 5.88 -13.69
N GLN A 187 24.15 7.16 -13.53
CA GLN A 187 25.06 7.94 -14.38
C GLN A 187 26.42 8.05 -13.68
#